data_9e25575f1aa781310ab887fd64607c7e
#
_entry.id   9e25575f1aa781310ab887fd64607c7e
#
_cell.length_a   1.000
_cell.length_b   1.000
_cell.length_c   1.000
_cell.angle_alpha   90.00
_cell.angle_beta   90.00
_cell.angle_gamma   90.00
#
_symmetry.space_group_name_H-M   'P 1'
#
loop_
_entity.id
_entity.type
_entity.pdbx_description
1 polymer ?
#
loop_
_entity_poly.entity_id
_entity_poly.type
_entity_poly.pdbx_seq_one_letter_code
_entity_poly.pdbx_strand_id
1 'polypeptide(L)'
;GKYSGKKNSSETYLKINIEAAKEACAQIRLRNISGIIIIDFIDMESESDRHKLMDELKLLAGKDPVKTTVVDMTSLNLVEMTRKKVRKPLYEQISLPKSDN
;
A
#
# COMPACT_ATOMS: atom_id res chain seq x y z
N GLY A 1 31.88 -12.07 3.51
CA GLY A 1 31.65 -12.45 3.64
C GLY A 1 31.13 -12.38 3.65
N LYS A 2 31.82 -12.36 3.89
CA LYS A 2 31.16 -12.07 3.47
C LYS A 2 30.00 -12.49 3.76
N TYR A 3 29.15 -12.05 3.46
CA TYR A 3 27.96 -12.51 3.85
C TYR A 3 27.53 -13.57 2.88
N SER A 4 26.69 -14.40 3.31
CA SER A 4 26.18 -15.41 2.46
C SER A 4 24.99 -14.81 1.78
N GLY A 5 25.15 -14.46 0.59
CA GLY A 5 24.25 -13.63 -0.10
C GLY A 5 22.82 -14.05 -0.12
N LYS A 6 22.53 -15.31 -0.43
CA LYS A 6 21.15 -15.67 -0.70
C LYS A 6 20.22 -15.50 0.46
N LYS A 7 20.60 -16.02 1.62
CA LYS A 7 19.72 -15.96 2.78
C LYS A 7 19.54 -14.52 3.23
N ASN A 8 20.65 -13.76 3.24
CA ASN A 8 20.58 -12.37 3.65
C ASN A 8 19.76 -11.54 2.68
N SER A 9 19.90 -11.84 1.38
CA SER A 9 19.13 -11.12 0.38
C SER A 9 17.65 -11.36 0.53
N SER A 10 17.28 -12.62 0.81
CA SER A 10 15.87 -12.97 0.98
C SER A 10 15.26 -12.23 2.15
N GLU A 11 15.95 -12.23 3.30
CA GLU A 11 15.45 -11.53 4.46
C GLU A 11 15.40 -10.03 4.22
N THR A 12 16.39 -9.51 3.50
CA THR A 12 16.46 -8.10 3.21
C THR A 12 15.32 -7.67 2.29
N TYR A 13 15.01 -8.50 1.27
CA TYR A 13 13.93 -8.16 0.35
C TYR A 13 12.58 -8.09 1.04
N LEU A 14 12.32 -9.05 1.92
CA LEU A 14 11.06 -9.01 2.67
C LEU A 14 10.99 -7.76 3.53
N LYS A 15 12.08 -7.42 4.21
CA LYS A 15 12.11 -6.24 5.05
C LYS A 15 11.89 -4.97 4.24
N ILE A 16 12.54 -4.87 3.10
CA ILE A 16 12.38 -3.71 2.23
C ILE A 16 10.94 -3.60 1.74
N ASN A 17 10.37 -4.72 1.34
CA ASN A 17 9.00 -4.72 0.83
C ASN A 17 8.00 -4.35 1.92
N ILE A 18 8.22 -4.80 3.15
CA ILE A 18 7.33 -4.44 4.26
C ILE A 18 7.43 -2.95 4.55
N GLU A 19 8.63 -2.40 4.55
CA GLU A 19 8.79 -0.96 4.77
C GLU A 19 8.17 -0.17 3.63
N ALA A 20 8.31 -0.67 2.40
CA ALA A 20 7.68 -0.03 1.26
C ALA A 20 6.17 -0.07 1.37
N ALA A 21 5.61 -1.18 1.87
CA ALA A 21 4.17 -1.30 2.05
C ALA A 21 3.68 -0.25 3.06
N LYS A 22 4.40 -0.08 4.16
CA LYS A 22 4.04 0.92 5.15
C LYS A 22 4.06 2.33 4.58
N GLU A 23 5.11 2.64 3.83
CA GLU A 23 5.22 3.96 3.23
C GLU A 23 4.15 4.18 2.18
N ALA A 24 3.89 3.18 1.34
CA ALA A 24 2.87 3.31 0.30
C ALA A 24 1.50 3.56 0.93
N CYS A 25 1.15 2.81 1.97
CA CYS A 25 -0.14 2.98 2.60
C CYS A 25 -0.25 4.36 3.26
N ALA A 26 0.84 4.85 3.84
CA ALA A 26 0.85 6.18 4.41
C ALA A 26 0.61 7.25 3.33
N GLN A 27 1.28 7.12 2.20
CA GLN A 27 1.12 8.07 1.10
C GLN A 27 -0.28 8.00 0.49
N ILE A 28 -0.84 6.81 0.38
CA ILE A 28 -2.19 6.64 -0.13
C ILE A 28 -3.19 7.40 0.74
N ARG A 29 -3.03 7.31 2.05
CA ARG A 29 -3.91 8.04 2.96
C ARG A 29 -3.67 9.54 2.90
N LEU A 30 -2.41 9.95 2.95
CA LEU A 30 -2.08 11.37 2.94
C LEU A 30 -2.60 12.07 1.70
N ARG A 31 -2.48 11.42 0.56
CA ARG A 31 -2.89 12.01 -0.72
C ARG A 31 -4.30 11.66 -1.09
N ASN A 32 -4.98 10.88 -0.27
CA ASN A 32 -6.35 10.43 -0.52
C ASN A 32 -6.48 9.79 -1.91
N ILE A 33 -5.58 8.90 -2.22
CA ILE A 33 -5.60 8.19 -3.50
C ILE A 33 -6.73 7.18 -3.47
N SER A 34 -7.51 7.10 -4.53
CA SER A 34 -8.66 6.20 -4.60
C SER A 34 -8.67 5.45 -5.91
N GLY A 35 -9.52 4.43 -5.97
CA GLY A 35 -9.65 3.60 -7.15
C GLY A 35 -8.70 2.42 -7.09
N ILE A 36 -8.24 1.99 -8.25
CA ILE A 36 -7.34 0.85 -8.36
C ILE A 36 -5.91 1.32 -8.15
N ILE A 37 -5.21 0.65 -7.24
CA ILE A 37 -3.84 1.01 -6.88
C ILE A 37 -2.98 -0.23 -7.10
N ILE A 38 -1.88 -0.06 -7.80
CA ILE A 38 -0.94 -1.14 -8.05
C ILE A 38 0.38 -0.79 -7.38
N ILE A 39 0.89 -1.72 -6.58
CA ILE A 39 2.19 -1.55 -5.94
C ILE A 39 3.13 -2.60 -6.49
N ASP A 40 4.29 -2.15 -6.95
CA ASP A 40 5.30 -3.04 -7.51
C ASP A 40 6.35 -3.31 -6.43
N PHE A 41 6.44 -4.56 -6.00
CA PHE A 41 7.38 -4.95 -4.96
C PHE A 41 8.58 -5.68 -5.55
N ILE A 42 9.67 -5.73 -4.78
CA ILE A 42 10.84 -6.52 -5.18
C ILE A 42 10.42 -7.98 -5.22
N ASP A 43 10.86 -8.69 -6.25
CA ASP A 43 10.53 -10.10 -6.41
C ASP A 43 11.04 -10.90 -5.21
N MET A 44 10.17 -11.75 -4.69
CA MET A 44 10.52 -12.68 -3.63
C MET A 44 10.12 -14.07 -4.08
N GLU A 45 11.07 -14.98 -4.04
CA GLU A 45 10.83 -16.34 -4.48
C GLU A 45 10.06 -17.16 -3.45
N SER A 46 10.23 -16.83 -2.19
CA SER A 46 9.61 -17.59 -1.12
C SER A 46 8.14 -17.28 -1.03
N GLU A 47 7.33 -18.32 -1.11
CA GLU A 47 5.89 -18.15 -0.96
C GLU A 47 5.55 -17.69 0.44
N SER A 48 6.30 -18.17 1.43
CA SER A 48 6.12 -17.75 2.81
C SER A 48 6.34 -16.24 2.95
N ASP A 49 7.36 -15.72 2.29
CA ASP A 49 7.65 -14.27 2.36
C ASP A 49 6.55 -13.47 1.67
N ARG A 50 6.04 -13.96 0.54
CA ARG A 50 4.94 -13.29 -0.12
C ARG A 50 3.69 -13.26 0.76
N HIS A 51 3.43 -14.34 1.48
CA HIS A 51 2.33 -14.37 2.43
C HIS A 51 2.50 -13.35 3.53
N LYS A 52 3.71 -13.23 4.06
CA LYS A 52 3.97 -12.27 5.13
C LYS A 52 3.74 -10.86 4.66
N LEU A 53 4.15 -10.56 3.43
CA LEU A 53 3.93 -9.23 2.87
C LEU A 53 2.44 -8.95 2.68
N MET A 54 1.70 -9.94 2.17
CA MET A 54 0.26 -9.78 1.97
C MET A 54 -0.47 -9.59 3.30
N ASP A 55 -0.06 -10.34 4.33
CA ASP A 55 -0.65 -10.17 5.65
C ASP A 55 -0.42 -8.78 6.19
N GLU A 56 0.78 -8.26 5.99
CA GLU A 56 1.09 -6.91 6.45
C GLU A 56 0.26 -5.87 5.71
N LEU A 57 0.10 -6.04 4.41
CA LEU A 57 -0.72 -5.12 3.62
C LEU A 57 -2.17 -5.14 4.07
N LYS A 58 -2.69 -6.32 4.37
CA LYS A 58 -4.07 -6.41 4.86
C LYS A 58 -4.23 -5.74 6.19
N LEU A 59 -3.23 -5.87 7.06
CA LEU A 59 -3.25 -5.17 8.33
C LEU A 59 -3.26 -3.66 8.13
N LEU A 60 -2.38 -3.18 7.27
CA LEU A 60 -2.28 -1.75 7.00
C LEU A 60 -3.56 -1.21 6.39
N ALA A 61 -4.12 -1.97 5.45
CA ALA A 61 -5.38 -1.56 4.81
C ALA A 61 -6.51 -1.50 5.83
N GLY A 62 -6.51 -2.43 6.79
CA GLY A 62 -7.54 -2.45 7.81
C GLY A 62 -7.48 -1.28 8.76
N LYS A 63 -6.33 -0.61 8.87
CA LYS A 63 -6.19 0.55 9.74
C LYS A 63 -6.64 1.84 9.06
N ASP A 64 -6.88 1.80 7.78
CA ASP A 64 -7.30 2.98 7.02
C ASP A 64 -8.77 3.27 7.33
N PRO A 65 -9.10 4.50 7.72
CA PRO A 65 -10.52 4.83 7.95
C PRO A 65 -11.36 4.77 6.68
N VAL A 66 -10.75 4.90 5.52
CA VAL A 66 -11.44 4.73 4.25
C VAL A 66 -11.31 3.28 3.83
N LYS A 67 -12.39 2.69 3.36
CA LYS A 67 -12.39 1.27 2.99
C LYS A 67 -11.33 0.99 1.93
N THR A 68 -10.40 0.12 2.28
CA THR A 68 -9.28 -0.24 1.43
C THR A 68 -9.18 -1.76 1.42
N THR A 69 -9.11 -2.33 0.23
CA THR A 69 -9.12 -3.78 0.07
C THR A 69 -7.86 -4.20 -0.68
N VAL A 70 -7.17 -5.20 -0.16
CA VAL A 70 -6.06 -5.83 -0.87
C VAL A 70 -6.65 -6.96 -1.68
N VAL A 71 -6.56 -6.85 -3.02
CA VAL A 71 -7.23 -7.81 -3.90
C VAL A 71 -6.38 -9.06 -4.08
N ASP A 72 -5.16 -8.89 -4.60
CA ASP A 72 -4.33 -10.05 -4.88
C ASP A 72 -2.90 -9.60 -5.22
N MET A 73 -2.00 -10.60 -5.23
CA MET A 73 -0.64 -10.41 -5.70
C MET A 73 -0.47 -11.27 -6.96
N THR A 74 0.02 -10.65 -8.04
CA THR A 74 0.24 -11.36 -9.28
C THR A 74 1.55 -12.14 -9.23
N SER A 75 1.78 -12.97 -10.24
CA SER A 75 3.01 -13.73 -10.34
C SER A 75 4.24 -12.84 -10.54
N LEU A 76 4.01 -11.58 -10.89
CA LEU A 76 5.11 -10.61 -11.08
C LEU A 76 5.33 -9.77 -9.83
N ASN A 77 4.75 -10.16 -8.72
CA ASN A 77 4.85 -9.45 -7.44
C ASN A 77 4.24 -8.05 -7.48
N LEU A 78 3.25 -7.87 -8.34
CA LEU A 78 2.44 -6.66 -8.34
C LEU A 78 1.24 -6.90 -7.45
N VAL A 79 0.98 -5.99 -6.54
CA VAL A 79 -0.17 -6.12 -5.65
C VAL A 79 -1.23 -5.13 -6.06
N GLU A 80 -2.44 -5.66 -6.23
CA GLU A 80 -3.60 -4.84 -6.58
C GLU A 80 -4.39 -4.54 -5.33
N MET A 81 -4.71 -3.26 -5.14
CA MET A 81 -5.55 -2.80 -4.04
C MET A 81 -6.62 -1.89 -4.61
N THR A 82 -7.70 -1.75 -3.87
CA THR A 82 -8.72 -0.77 -4.21
C THR A 82 -9.00 0.07 -2.99
N ARG A 83 -9.26 1.34 -3.19
CA ARG A 83 -9.59 2.24 -2.10
C ARG A 83 -10.78 3.08 -2.49
N LYS A 84 -11.76 3.14 -1.61
CA LYS A 84 -13.02 3.80 -1.91
C LYS A 84 -12.78 5.29 -2.12
N LYS A 85 -13.50 5.86 -3.08
CA LYS A 85 -13.42 7.27 -3.33
C LYS A 85 -14.29 8.01 -2.33
N VAL A 86 -13.71 9.05 -1.71
CA VAL A 86 -14.41 9.87 -0.74
C VAL A 86 -14.52 11.27 -1.32
N ARG A 87 -15.74 11.79 -1.36
CA ARG A 87 -15.99 13.11 -1.89
C ARG A 87 -16.33 14.05 -0.76
N LYS A 88 -15.87 15.27 -0.88
CA LYS A 88 -16.24 16.30 0.07
C LYS A 88 -17.70 16.68 -0.14
N PRO A 89 -18.41 16.99 0.95
CA PRO A 89 -19.77 17.48 0.80
C PRO A 89 -19.83 18.75 -0.04
N LEU A 90 -20.90 18.87 -0.78
CA LEU A 90 -21.05 20.00 -1.68
C LEU A 90 -21.02 21.34 -0.96
N TYR A 91 -21.63 21.38 0.21
CA TYR A 91 -21.67 22.64 0.95
C TYR A 91 -20.30 23.11 1.39
N GLU A 92 -19.38 22.20 1.65
CA GLU A 92 -18.01 22.58 1.98
C GLU A 92 -17.31 23.19 0.80
N GLN A 93 -17.57 22.66 -0.36
CA GLN A 93 -16.96 23.19 -1.57
C GLN A 93 -17.45 24.58 -1.89
N ILE A 94 -18.71 24.80 -1.63
CA ILE A 94 -19.32 26.10 -1.91
C ILE A 94 -18.84 27.16 -0.92
N SER A 95 -18.66 26.79 0.34
CA SER A 95 -18.29 27.77 1.35
C SER A 95 -16.90 28.34 1.12
N LEU A 96 -16.01 27.61 0.49
CA LEU A 96 -14.66 28.10 0.27
C LEU A 96 -14.61 29.37 -0.59
N PRO A 97 -15.31 29.43 -1.71
CA PRO A 97 -15.31 30.68 -2.49
C PRO A 97 -15.90 31.85 -1.76
N LYS A 98 -16.88 31.63 -0.89
CA LYS A 98 -17.54 32.71 -0.18
C LYS A 98 -16.59 33.49 0.69
N SER A 99 -15.58 32.85 1.21
CA SER A 99 -14.67 33.51 2.12
C SER A 99 -13.91 34.62 1.44
N ASP A 100 -13.92 34.67 0.14
CA ASP A 100 -13.21 35.69 -0.61
C ASP A 100 -13.97 36.98 -0.72
N ASN A 101 -15.21 37.01 -0.34
CA ASN A 101 -15.99 38.23 -0.38
C ASN A 101 -15.89 38.98 0.92
#